data_435586967212633fed7427f080441f64
#
_entry.id   435586967212633fed7427f080441f64
#
_cell.length_a   1.000
_cell.length_b   1.000
_cell.length_c   1.000
_cell.angle_alpha   90.00
_cell.angle_beta   90.00
_cell.angle_gamma   90.00
#
_symmetry.space_group_name_H-M   'P 1'
#
loop_
_entity.id
_entity.type
_entity.pdbx_description
1 polymer ?
#
loop_
_entity_poly.entity_id
_entity_poly.type
_entity_poly.pdbx_seq_one_letter_code
_entity_poly.pdbx_strand_id
1 'polypeptide(L)'
;MVDYAQVSMKLEKLRPPKLVGKRPARGSRDDRHAQTKVAFFRYGYYDIAFKYFVEQVLDAEFVTLPPATRRTLELGSRHSNDFVCAPFKHILGDYLEALELGADVLVQFTGPCRLGYYGEVQESILRDLGYDFRMLNFAVVGGKPATEYIKLCKRTVNPRVSLKRGVGELVTTFRLIECLDSYHDAYLAHAGFAVDLEEPRRLQRAFYRTMRAATCRADVEAAFAAGLDALESMPARKPVDPVRVGIVGEYFTAVDPHSNLGVEEKLLGMGMEVARMLNITNRNLRYHVKNLRASASRYLRYDMGPTSTLTIAAAKKYAEEGFDGIIHLKSSGCTPEIDCMPVLQRISRDYGIPVLYLSFDSQTSDTGLDTRLEAFYDMISLRKAAPTASQLATKGTSR
;
A
#
# COMPACT_ATOMS: atom_id res chain seq x y z
N MET A 1 10.01 26.74 34.51
CA MET A 1 11.09 26.05 33.80
C MET A 1 11.10 24.62 34.30
N VAL A 2 10.77 23.66 33.45
CA VAL A 2 10.78 22.24 33.84
C VAL A 2 12.25 21.78 33.82
N ASP A 3 12.67 21.20 34.93
CA ASP A 3 14.05 20.66 35.03
C ASP A 3 14.17 19.35 34.29
N TYR A 4 14.66 19.44 33.04
CA TYR A 4 14.85 18.32 32.15
C TYR A 4 15.84 17.25 32.67
N ALA A 5 16.71 17.60 33.61
CA ALA A 5 17.64 16.65 34.21
C ALA A 5 16.92 15.67 35.16
N GLN A 6 15.89 16.13 35.88
CA GLN A 6 15.08 15.25 36.73
C GLN A 6 14.14 14.33 35.93
N VAL A 7 13.69 14.77 34.75
CA VAL A 7 12.88 13.93 33.84
C VAL A 7 13.73 12.84 33.23
N SER A 8 14.96 13.13 32.83
CA SER A 8 15.91 12.13 32.26
C SER A 8 16.24 11.02 33.28
N MET A 9 16.49 11.36 34.55
CA MET A 9 16.77 10.36 35.58
C MET A 9 15.57 9.48 35.94
N LYS A 10 14.33 9.94 35.74
CA LYS A 10 13.12 9.11 35.93
C LYS A 10 12.91 8.14 34.76
N LEU A 11 13.28 8.52 33.55
CA LEU A 11 13.19 7.66 32.36
C LEU A 11 14.21 6.52 32.36
N GLU A 12 15.39 6.73 32.96
CA GLU A 12 16.40 5.67 33.12
C GLU A 12 15.95 4.52 34.05
N LYS A 13 15.01 4.79 34.98
CA LYS A 13 14.44 3.78 35.87
C LYS A 13 13.30 2.97 35.27
N LEU A 14 12.81 3.35 34.08
CA LEU A 14 11.74 2.66 33.34
C LEU A 14 12.31 1.78 32.21
N ARG A 15 13.49 1.19 32.40
CA ARG A 15 13.94 0.15 31.46
C ARG A 15 12.92 -0.98 31.46
N PRO A 16 12.31 -1.31 30.29
CA PRO A 16 11.47 -2.47 30.22
C PRO A 16 12.25 -3.72 30.65
N PRO A 17 11.61 -4.71 31.28
CA PRO A 17 12.29 -5.94 31.65
C PRO A 17 12.93 -6.53 30.39
N LYS A 18 14.19 -6.90 30.48
CA LYS A 18 14.89 -7.61 29.40
C LYS A 18 14.05 -8.82 29.03
N LEU A 19 13.44 -8.76 27.85
CA LEU A 19 12.80 -9.94 27.27
C LEU A 19 13.93 -10.95 27.05
N VAL A 20 13.99 -11.93 27.96
CA VAL A 20 14.88 -13.09 27.87
C VAL A 20 14.25 -14.05 26.86
N GLY A 21 14.24 -13.65 25.59
CA GLY A 21 14.26 -14.58 24.49
C GLY A 21 15.71 -15.04 24.37
N LYS A 22 15.99 -16.29 24.69
CA LYS A 22 17.29 -16.87 24.41
C LYS A 22 17.61 -16.63 22.94
N ARG A 23 18.59 -15.76 22.63
CA ARG A 23 19.22 -15.72 21.31
C ARG A 23 19.59 -17.15 20.98
N PRO A 24 19.26 -17.68 19.79
CA PRO A 24 20.00 -18.82 19.32
C PRO A 24 21.47 -18.38 19.30
N ALA A 25 22.29 -19.06 20.06
CA ALA A 25 23.73 -18.82 20.07
C ALA A 25 24.20 -18.87 18.62
N ARG A 26 24.85 -17.79 18.16
CA ARG A 26 25.54 -17.76 16.87
C ARG A 26 26.59 -18.89 16.95
N GLY A 27 26.24 -20.07 16.44
CA GLY A 27 27.22 -21.10 16.15
C GLY A 27 28.26 -20.43 15.26
N SER A 28 29.51 -20.72 15.48
CA SER A 28 30.64 -20.30 14.66
C SER A 28 30.30 -20.62 13.20
N ARG A 29 29.83 -19.61 12.44
CA ARG A 29 29.49 -19.76 11.02
C ARG A 29 30.80 -19.93 10.23
N ASP A 30 31.19 -21.14 10.07
CA ASP A 30 32.05 -21.57 8.96
C ASP A 30 31.19 -21.86 7.72
N ASP A 31 30.19 -21.03 7.50
CA ASP A 31 29.26 -21.09 6.35
C ASP A 31 29.64 -20.04 5.30
N ARG A 32 30.74 -20.32 4.58
CA ARG A 32 31.18 -19.52 3.43
C ARG A 32 30.19 -19.52 2.26
N HIS A 33 29.00 -20.12 2.39
CA HIS A 33 27.98 -20.25 1.33
C HIS A 33 26.55 -19.89 1.77
N ALA A 34 26.30 -19.45 3.00
CA ALA A 34 24.96 -19.02 3.40
C ALA A 34 24.57 -17.73 2.64
N GLN A 35 23.52 -17.82 1.84
CA GLN A 35 22.98 -16.66 1.10
C GLN A 35 22.41 -15.64 2.08
N THR A 36 22.67 -14.35 1.86
CA THR A 36 22.11 -13.26 2.69
C THR A 36 20.59 -13.28 2.63
N LYS A 37 19.92 -13.26 3.77
CA LYS A 37 18.47 -13.25 3.91
C LYS A 37 17.95 -11.83 3.98
N VAL A 38 17.13 -11.44 3.02
CA VAL A 38 16.62 -10.08 2.85
C VAL A 38 15.10 -10.07 3.05
N ALA A 39 14.61 -9.19 3.92
CA ALA A 39 13.19 -8.99 4.15
C ALA A 39 12.75 -7.58 3.80
N PHE A 40 11.53 -7.51 3.26
CA PHE A 40 10.75 -6.30 3.12
C PHE A 40 9.58 -6.34 4.12
N PHE A 41 9.00 -5.18 4.38
CA PHE A 41 7.70 -5.11 5.04
C PHE A 41 6.59 -5.54 4.05
N ARG A 42 5.45 -5.98 4.59
CA ARG A 42 4.27 -6.31 3.78
C ARG A 42 3.72 -5.03 3.13
N TYR A 43 3.37 -5.14 1.87
CA TYR A 43 2.77 -4.02 1.13
C TYR A 43 1.83 -4.56 0.04
N GLY A 44 0.72 -5.13 0.46
CA GLY A 44 -0.23 -5.77 -0.43
C GLY A 44 0.43 -6.87 -1.28
N TYR A 45 0.17 -6.86 -2.59
CA TYR A 45 0.71 -7.83 -3.55
C TYR A 45 2.13 -7.53 -4.05
N TYR A 46 2.75 -6.44 -3.59
CA TYR A 46 4.10 -6.06 -4.06
C TYR A 46 5.21 -6.94 -3.49
N ASP A 47 4.93 -7.78 -2.51
CA ASP A 47 5.87 -8.79 -2.03
C ASP A 47 6.36 -9.71 -3.16
N ILE A 48 5.55 -9.90 -4.20
CA ILE A 48 5.91 -10.64 -5.43
C ILE A 48 7.07 -9.94 -6.16
N ALA A 49 6.98 -8.62 -6.33
CA ALA A 49 8.02 -7.83 -6.96
C ALA A 49 9.26 -7.69 -6.06
N PHE A 50 9.07 -7.61 -4.76
CA PHE A 50 10.16 -7.58 -3.79
C PHE A 50 10.94 -8.89 -3.79
N LYS A 51 10.25 -10.03 -3.86
CA LYS A 51 10.89 -11.34 -4.05
C LYS A 51 11.72 -11.37 -5.32
N TYR A 52 11.14 -11.01 -6.46
CA TYR A 52 11.86 -10.96 -7.73
C TYR A 52 13.10 -10.07 -7.63
N PHE A 53 12.98 -8.88 -7.06
CA PHE A 53 14.07 -7.95 -6.86
C PHE A 53 15.20 -8.57 -6.01
N VAL A 54 14.87 -9.20 -4.89
CA VAL A 54 15.87 -9.81 -4.01
C VAL A 54 16.58 -10.97 -4.70
N GLU A 55 15.85 -11.86 -5.35
CA GLU A 55 16.40 -13.07 -5.95
C GLU A 55 17.12 -12.79 -7.28
N GLN A 56 16.55 -11.96 -8.16
CA GLN A 56 17.10 -11.76 -9.51
C GLN A 56 18.05 -10.56 -9.60
N VAL A 57 17.79 -9.48 -8.85
CA VAL A 57 18.66 -8.29 -8.86
C VAL A 57 19.79 -8.41 -7.84
N LEU A 58 19.48 -8.86 -6.60
CA LEU A 58 20.45 -8.89 -5.50
C LEU A 58 21.16 -10.23 -5.35
N ASP A 59 20.68 -11.29 -6.00
CA ASP A 59 21.19 -12.66 -5.85
C ASP A 59 21.28 -13.05 -4.36
N ALA A 60 20.14 -12.91 -3.67
CA ALA A 60 19.97 -13.11 -2.24
C ALA A 60 18.71 -13.93 -1.93
N GLU A 61 18.55 -14.44 -0.74
CA GLU A 61 17.36 -15.17 -0.30
C GLU A 61 16.28 -14.20 0.16
N PHE A 62 15.07 -14.30 -0.39
CA PHE A 62 13.93 -13.51 0.07
C PHE A 62 13.25 -14.15 1.27
N VAL A 63 13.13 -13.43 2.38
CA VAL A 63 12.37 -13.87 3.55
C VAL A 63 10.89 -13.57 3.31
N THR A 64 10.11 -14.60 3.04
CA THR A 64 8.65 -14.47 2.91
C THR A 64 8.00 -14.39 4.29
N LEU A 65 7.36 -13.26 4.57
CA LEU A 65 6.57 -13.10 5.79
C LEU A 65 5.23 -13.85 5.66
N PRO A 66 4.74 -14.52 6.70
CA PRO A 66 3.37 -15.05 6.73
C PRO A 66 2.37 -13.90 6.64
N PRO A 67 1.08 -14.15 6.36
CA PRO A 67 0.07 -13.09 6.39
C PRO A 67 0.10 -12.31 7.70
N ALA A 68 -0.06 -10.97 7.63
CA ALA A 68 -0.10 -10.14 8.82
C ALA A 68 -1.27 -10.56 9.72
N THR A 69 -1.06 -10.45 11.02
CA THR A 69 -2.06 -10.77 12.03
C THR A 69 -2.18 -9.63 13.04
N ARG A 70 -3.14 -9.73 13.96
CA ARG A 70 -3.23 -8.79 15.07
C ARG A 70 -1.93 -8.71 15.89
N ARG A 71 -1.20 -9.84 16.04
CA ARG A 71 0.11 -9.89 16.69
C ARG A 71 1.11 -8.97 16.01
N THR A 72 1.13 -8.88 14.67
CA THR A 72 2.03 -7.99 13.92
C THR A 72 1.85 -6.54 14.35
N LEU A 73 0.61 -6.06 14.38
CA LEU A 73 0.28 -4.70 14.80
C LEU A 73 0.56 -4.46 16.28
N GLU A 74 0.29 -5.44 17.15
CA GLU A 74 0.58 -5.37 18.58
C GLU A 74 2.09 -5.28 18.85
N LEU A 75 2.92 -6.06 18.13
CA LEU A 75 4.38 -5.99 18.22
C LEU A 75 4.89 -4.59 17.83
N GLY A 76 4.46 -4.07 16.70
CA GLY A 76 4.87 -2.75 16.26
C GLY A 76 4.38 -1.63 17.18
N SER A 77 3.14 -1.73 17.70
CA SER A 77 2.56 -0.75 18.62
C SER A 77 3.28 -0.70 19.95
N ARG A 78 3.72 -1.86 20.48
CA ARG A 78 4.42 -1.96 21.76
C ARG A 78 5.75 -1.19 21.79
N HIS A 79 6.41 -1.09 20.64
CA HIS A 79 7.75 -0.49 20.52
C HIS A 79 7.75 0.83 19.76
N SER A 80 6.59 1.40 19.49
CA SER A 80 6.45 2.69 18.82
C SER A 80 5.76 3.73 19.70
N ASN A 81 5.88 5.01 19.34
CA ASN A 81 5.14 6.07 19.98
C ASN A 81 3.64 5.94 19.67
N ASP A 82 2.77 6.24 20.65
CA ASP A 82 1.31 6.11 20.49
C ASP A 82 0.76 6.97 19.35
N PHE A 83 1.32 8.15 19.14
CA PHE A 83 0.87 9.12 18.13
C PHE A 83 1.48 8.94 16.75
N VAL A 84 2.37 7.94 16.55
CA VAL A 84 2.85 7.64 15.20
C VAL A 84 1.75 6.95 14.39
N CYS A 85 1.76 7.17 13.08
CA CYS A 85 0.73 6.61 12.19
C CYS A 85 0.76 5.06 12.17
N ALA A 86 -0.39 4.44 11.86
CA ALA A 86 -0.52 2.98 11.81
C ALA A 86 0.48 2.31 10.85
N PRO A 87 0.80 2.86 9.64
CA PRO A 87 1.83 2.28 8.77
C PRO A 87 3.19 2.08 9.45
N PHE A 88 3.63 3.01 10.29
CA PHE A 88 4.88 2.84 11.04
C PHE A 88 4.83 1.61 11.95
N LYS A 89 3.70 1.41 12.64
CA LYS A 89 3.47 0.29 13.57
C LYS A 89 3.42 -1.03 12.83
N HIS A 90 2.71 -1.10 11.71
CA HIS A 90 2.67 -2.29 10.86
C HIS A 90 4.07 -2.68 10.37
N ILE A 91 4.81 -1.73 9.79
CA ILE A 91 6.16 -1.97 9.25
C ILE A 91 7.13 -2.39 10.37
N LEU A 92 7.06 -1.78 11.55
CA LEU A 92 7.91 -2.19 12.67
C LEU A 92 7.58 -3.61 13.14
N GLY A 93 6.31 -3.98 13.18
CA GLY A 93 5.86 -5.34 13.47
C GLY A 93 6.37 -6.35 12.44
N ASP A 94 6.28 -6.00 11.17
CA ASP A 94 6.81 -6.81 10.06
C ASP A 94 8.32 -7.05 10.19
N TYR A 95 9.08 -6.04 10.57
CA TYR A 95 10.52 -6.18 10.76
C TYR A 95 10.87 -7.05 11.97
N LEU A 96 10.12 -6.95 13.05
CA LEU A 96 10.29 -7.83 14.20
C LEU A 96 10.05 -9.30 13.82
N GLU A 97 8.97 -9.57 13.08
CA GLU A 97 8.69 -10.92 12.57
C GLU A 97 9.75 -11.40 11.57
N ALA A 98 10.24 -10.51 10.69
CA ALA A 98 11.31 -10.83 9.74
C ALA A 98 12.61 -11.21 10.45
N LEU A 99 12.97 -10.49 11.50
CA LEU A 99 14.17 -10.79 12.31
C LEU A 99 14.01 -12.09 13.10
N GLU A 100 12.82 -12.41 13.60
CA GLU A 100 12.50 -13.71 14.20
C GLU A 100 12.68 -14.87 13.20
N LEU A 101 12.38 -14.63 11.90
CA LEU A 101 12.60 -15.58 10.80
C LEU A 101 14.06 -15.63 10.31
N GLY A 102 14.94 -14.82 10.89
CA GLY A 102 16.37 -14.83 10.61
C GLY A 102 16.79 -13.94 9.45
N ALA A 103 16.08 -12.87 9.15
CA ALA A 103 16.51 -11.86 8.19
C ALA A 103 17.84 -11.22 8.62
N ASP A 104 18.78 -11.08 7.67
CA ASP A 104 20.08 -10.42 7.86
C ASP A 104 20.01 -8.94 7.44
N VAL A 105 19.11 -8.63 6.51
CA VAL A 105 18.91 -7.29 5.92
C VAL A 105 17.44 -6.96 5.89
N LEU A 106 17.08 -5.80 6.42
CA LEU A 106 15.76 -5.21 6.29
C LEU A 106 15.77 -4.10 5.24
N VAL A 107 14.74 -4.03 4.41
CA VAL A 107 14.65 -3.02 3.35
C VAL A 107 13.50 -2.08 3.64
N GLN A 108 13.79 -0.76 3.60
CA GLN A 108 12.81 0.30 3.76
C GLN A 108 12.81 1.23 2.55
N PHE A 109 11.62 1.60 2.11
CA PHE A 109 11.43 2.73 1.20
C PHE A 109 11.05 3.95 2.04
N THR A 110 11.94 4.93 2.12
CA THR A 110 11.61 6.19 2.79
C THR A 110 10.42 6.84 2.07
N GLY A 111 9.33 6.95 2.79
CA GLY A 111 8.11 7.55 2.27
C GLY A 111 8.30 9.03 1.93
N PRO A 112 7.48 9.55 1.03
CA PRO A 112 7.56 10.94 0.63
C PRO A 112 6.87 11.90 1.61
N CYS A 113 6.40 11.44 2.74
CA CYS A 113 5.80 12.27 3.78
C CYS A 113 6.88 12.98 4.62
N ARG A 114 6.48 13.89 5.51
CA ARG A 114 7.39 14.61 6.40
C ARG A 114 8.16 13.70 7.38
N LEU A 115 7.68 12.47 7.57
CA LEU A 115 8.34 11.43 8.35
C LEU A 115 9.20 10.51 7.45
N GLY A 116 9.87 11.08 6.44
CA GLY A 116 10.67 10.35 5.46
C GLY A 116 11.87 9.57 6.02
N TYR A 117 12.12 9.66 7.33
CA TYR A 117 13.17 8.93 8.05
C TYR A 117 12.62 7.77 8.90
N TYR A 118 11.52 7.15 8.47
CA TYR A 118 10.98 5.97 9.15
C TYR A 118 12.03 4.87 9.32
N GLY A 119 12.84 4.64 8.30
CA GLY A 119 13.85 3.61 8.32
C GLY A 119 14.87 3.82 9.42
N GLU A 120 15.37 5.03 9.58
CA GLU A 120 16.36 5.39 10.61
C GLU A 120 15.77 5.25 12.02
N VAL A 121 14.53 5.65 12.23
CA VAL A 121 13.85 5.51 13.53
C VAL A 121 13.58 4.04 13.84
N GLN A 122 13.09 3.27 12.88
CA GLN A 122 12.84 1.84 13.04
C GLN A 122 14.15 1.07 13.27
N GLU A 123 15.22 1.42 12.55
CA GLU A 123 16.55 0.85 12.77
C GLU A 123 17.03 1.10 14.20
N SER A 124 16.88 2.34 14.71
CA SER A 124 17.27 2.68 16.09
C SER A 124 16.50 1.84 17.10
N ILE A 125 15.17 1.76 16.98
CA ILE A 125 14.32 0.94 17.86
C ILE A 125 14.75 -0.52 17.85
N LEU A 126 14.97 -1.11 16.68
CA LEU A 126 15.34 -2.52 16.55
C LEU A 126 16.72 -2.79 17.13
N ARG A 127 17.68 -1.85 16.98
CA ARG A 127 19.00 -1.95 17.61
C ARG A 127 18.93 -1.84 19.14
N ASP A 128 18.12 -0.94 19.66
CA ASP A 128 17.88 -0.79 21.10
C ASP A 128 17.24 -2.05 21.70
N LEU A 129 16.43 -2.78 20.92
CA LEU A 129 15.91 -4.09 21.28
C LEU A 129 16.96 -5.22 21.21
N GLY A 130 18.17 -4.90 20.72
CA GLY A 130 19.31 -5.82 20.71
C GLY A 130 19.41 -6.70 19.48
N TYR A 131 18.69 -6.39 18.40
CA TYR A 131 18.83 -7.11 17.12
C TYR A 131 20.11 -6.70 16.38
N ASP A 132 20.75 -7.67 15.74
CA ASP A 132 21.90 -7.46 14.85
C ASP A 132 21.46 -7.73 13.41
N PHE A 133 21.42 -6.68 12.61
CA PHE A 133 20.97 -6.69 11.20
C PHE A 133 21.57 -5.51 10.44
N ARG A 134 21.41 -5.51 9.13
CA ARG A 134 21.73 -4.38 8.26
C ARG A 134 20.44 -3.75 7.76
N MET A 135 20.42 -2.40 7.64
CA MET A 135 19.29 -1.67 7.08
C MET A 135 19.65 -1.14 5.70
N LEU A 136 18.76 -1.37 4.72
CA LEU A 136 18.86 -0.85 3.37
C LEU A 136 17.73 0.16 3.14
N ASN A 137 18.04 1.45 3.33
CA ASN A 137 17.11 2.53 3.11
C ASN A 137 17.17 3.05 1.68
N PHE A 138 16.08 2.92 0.92
CA PHE A 138 15.91 3.56 -0.38
C PHE A 138 15.23 4.91 -0.20
N ALA A 139 15.96 6.01 -0.44
CA ALA A 139 15.37 7.34 -0.49
C ALA A 139 14.54 7.49 -1.77
N VAL A 140 13.22 7.55 -1.63
CA VAL A 140 12.30 7.78 -2.76
C VAL A 140 12.34 9.24 -3.21
N VAL A 141 12.73 10.16 -2.33
CA VAL A 141 12.84 11.59 -2.62
C VAL A 141 14.30 11.96 -2.87
N GLY A 142 14.61 12.45 -4.08
CA GLY A 142 15.95 12.90 -4.43
C GLY A 142 16.68 12.08 -5.50
N GLY A 143 15.97 11.16 -6.16
CA GLY A 143 16.33 10.57 -7.46
C GLY A 143 17.80 10.29 -7.71
N LYS A 144 18.43 9.37 -6.95
CA LYS A 144 19.76 8.89 -7.34
C LYS A 144 19.65 8.04 -8.60
N PRO A 145 20.66 8.02 -9.49
CA PRO A 145 20.69 7.09 -10.62
C PRO A 145 20.55 5.63 -10.16
N ALA A 146 19.91 4.78 -10.95
CA ALA A 146 19.75 3.35 -10.66
C ALA A 146 21.07 2.65 -10.29
N THR A 147 22.17 3.09 -10.91
CA THR A 147 23.51 2.59 -10.62
C THR A 147 23.97 2.85 -9.18
N GLU A 148 23.57 3.97 -8.56
CA GLU A 148 23.92 4.26 -7.16
C GLU A 148 23.14 3.35 -6.20
N TYR A 149 21.87 3.09 -6.51
CA TYR A 149 21.08 2.11 -5.73
C TYR A 149 21.66 0.70 -5.83
N ILE A 150 22.06 0.28 -7.02
CA ILE A 150 22.71 -1.04 -7.19
C ILE A 150 24.05 -1.10 -6.44
N LYS A 151 24.85 -0.02 -6.46
CA LYS A 151 26.08 0.04 -5.65
C LYS A 151 25.81 -0.05 -4.14
N LEU A 152 24.74 0.60 -3.67
CA LEU A 152 24.31 0.49 -2.28
C LEU A 152 23.92 -0.96 -1.94
N CYS A 153 23.12 -1.61 -2.80
CA CYS A 153 22.74 -3.00 -2.66
C CYS A 153 23.96 -3.94 -2.65
N LYS A 154 24.92 -3.72 -3.56
CA LYS A 154 26.19 -4.49 -3.57
C LYS A 154 26.94 -4.41 -2.26
N ARG A 155 27.03 -3.22 -1.69
CA ARG A 155 27.74 -3.01 -0.41
C ARG A 155 27.00 -3.63 0.77
N THR A 156 25.65 -3.57 0.77
CA THR A 156 24.82 -3.94 1.93
C THR A 156 24.38 -5.39 1.86
N VAL A 157 24.08 -5.93 0.69
CA VAL A 157 23.49 -7.27 0.54
C VAL A 157 24.50 -8.27 -0.02
N ASN A 158 24.96 -8.07 -1.27
CA ASN A 158 25.83 -9.01 -1.96
C ASN A 158 26.86 -8.29 -2.86
N PRO A 159 28.15 -8.27 -2.48
CA PRO A 159 29.19 -7.58 -3.25
C PRO A 159 29.44 -8.20 -4.65
N ARG A 160 28.97 -9.42 -4.91
CA ARG A 160 29.17 -10.14 -6.16
C ARG A 160 28.13 -9.79 -7.24
N VAL A 161 27.06 -9.05 -6.91
CA VAL A 161 26.01 -8.67 -7.87
C VAL A 161 26.62 -8.00 -9.10
N SER A 162 26.25 -8.49 -10.29
CA SER A 162 26.65 -7.89 -11.54
C SER A 162 25.85 -6.61 -11.80
N LEU A 163 26.54 -5.47 -11.98
CA LEU A 163 25.89 -4.20 -12.24
C LEU A 163 25.03 -4.23 -13.51
N LYS A 164 25.53 -4.85 -14.58
CA LYS A 164 24.83 -4.96 -15.87
C LYS A 164 23.56 -5.81 -15.75
N ARG A 165 23.68 -6.99 -15.15
CA ARG A 165 22.52 -7.87 -14.90
C ARG A 165 21.52 -7.18 -13.95
N GLY A 166 22.00 -6.60 -12.85
CA GLY A 166 21.15 -5.94 -11.86
C GLY A 166 20.31 -4.80 -12.47
N VAL A 167 20.85 -3.99 -13.38
CA VAL A 167 20.07 -2.96 -14.09
C VAL A 167 19.01 -3.58 -14.99
N GLY A 168 19.33 -4.64 -15.75
CA GLY A 168 18.37 -5.34 -16.60
C GLY A 168 17.21 -5.95 -15.79
N GLU A 169 17.52 -6.64 -14.70
CA GLU A 169 16.51 -7.25 -13.84
C GLU A 169 15.71 -6.22 -13.03
N LEU A 170 16.28 -5.06 -12.73
CA LEU A 170 15.56 -3.94 -12.15
C LEU A 170 14.46 -3.42 -13.10
N VAL A 171 14.74 -3.35 -14.41
CA VAL A 171 13.73 -2.99 -15.42
C VAL A 171 12.62 -4.04 -15.46
N THR A 172 12.97 -5.33 -15.38
CA THR A 172 11.98 -6.40 -15.28
C THR A 172 11.15 -6.30 -13.98
N THR A 173 11.76 -5.93 -12.85
CA THR A 173 11.04 -5.70 -11.60
C THR A 173 9.99 -4.60 -11.75
N PHE A 174 10.32 -3.48 -12.38
CA PHE A 174 9.34 -2.42 -12.64
C PHE A 174 8.22 -2.88 -13.60
N ARG A 175 8.57 -3.68 -14.62
CA ARG A 175 7.56 -4.27 -15.52
C ARG A 175 6.62 -5.22 -14.77
N LEU A 176 7.15 -6.02 -13.86
CA LEU A 176 6.37 -6.91 -13.01
C LEU A 176 5.39 -6.10 -12.12
N ILE A 177 5.86 -4.99 -11.52
CA ILE A 177 5.00 -4.08 -10.76
C ILE A 177 3.87 -3.52 -11.65
N GLU A 178 4.19 -3.09 -12.87
CA GLU A 178 3.20 -2.58 -13.82
C GLU A 178 2.15 -3.64 -14.19
N CYS A 179 2.57 -4.90 -14.39
CA CYS A 179 1.67 -6.01 -14.65
C CYS A 179 0.75 -6.32 -13.44
N LEU A 180 1.31 -6.31 -12.24
CA LEU A 180 0.54 -6.49 -10.99
C LEU A 180 -0.51 -5.40 -10.83
N ASP A 181 -0.13 -4.14 -11.00
CA ASP A 181 -1.03 -3.00 -10.89
C ASP A 181 -2.13 -3.03 -11.96
N SER A 182 -1.76 -3.35 -13.21
CA SER A 182 -2.73 -3.44 -14.32
C SER A 182 -3.73 -4.58 -14.13
N TYR A 183 -3.27 -5.72 -13.64
CA TYR A 183 -4.15 -6.83 -13.29
C TYR A 183 -5.10 -6.46 -12.15
N HIS A 184 -4.57 -5.78 -11.11
CA HIS A 184 -5.36 -5.37 -9.97
C HIS A 184 -6.43 -4.32 -10.35
N ASP A 185 -6.08 -3.37 -11.22
CA ASP A 185 -7.06 -2.40 -11.78
C ASP A 185 -8.19 -3.13 -12.53
N ALA A 186 -7.86 -4.14 -13.35
CA ALA A 186 -8.87 -4.98 -14.03
C ALA A 186 -9.69 -5.81 -13.03
N TYR A 187 -9.06 -6.38 -12.00
CA TYR A 187 -9.74 -7.11 -10.93
C TYR A 187 -10.78 -6.24 -10.24
N LEU A 188 -10.42 -5.04 -9.83
CA LEU A 188 -11.33 -4.09 -9.17
C LEU A 188 -12.51 -3.66 -10.07
N ALA A 189 -12.31 -3.63 -11.38
CA ALA A 189 -13.36 -3.27 -12.35
C ALA A 189 -14.34 -4.40 -12.67
N HIS A 190 -13.96 -5.66 -12.43
CA HIS A 190 -14.72 -6.84 -12.88
C HIS A 190 -15.21 -7.76 -11.76
N ALA A 191 -14.43 -7.92 -10.69
CA ALA A 191 -14.64 -8.97 -9.69
C ALA A 191 -15.98 -8.85 -8.94
N GLY A 192 -16.48 -7.64 -8.72
CA GLY A 192 -17.76 -7.41 -8.04
C GLY A 192 -18.99 -7.89 -8.82
N PHE A 193 -18.82 -8.28 -10.08
CA PHE A 193 -19.93 -8.71 -10.97
C PHE A 193 -19.85 -10.18 -11.35
N ALA A 194 -18.94 -10.94 -10.77
CA ALA A 194 -18.79 -12.37 -11.05
C ALA A 194 -20.05 -13.15 -10.71
N VAL A 195 -20.40 -14.15 -11.55
CA VAL A 195 -21.53 -15.05 -11.27
C VAL A 195 -21.24 -15.93 -10.06
N ASP A 196 -20.01 -16.41 -9.94
CA ASP A 196 -19.47 -17.07 -8.74
C ASP A 196 -18.54 -16.12 -8.03
N LEU A 197 -18.91 -15.61 -6.86
CA LEU A 197 -18.15 -14.64 -6.07
C LEU A 197 -16.77 -15.14 -5.61
N GLU A 198 -16.52 -16.45 -5.60
CA GLU A 198 -15.22 -17.02 -5.26
C GLU A 198 -14.30 -17.17 -6.49
N GLU A 199 -14.84 -17.10 -7.72
CA GLU A 199 -14.05 -17.25 -8.93
C GLU A 199 -12.96 -16.17 -9.08
N PRO A 200 -13.26 -14.86 -8.94
CA PRO A 200 -12.24 -13.81 -9.02
C PRO A 200 -11.09 -14.04 -8.04
N ARG A 201 -11.41 -14.45 -6.82
CA ARG A 201 -10.39 -14.73 -5.79
C ARG A 201 -9.52 -15.94 -6.14
N ARG A 202 -10.11 -16.97 -6.77
CA ARG A 202 -9.35 -18.13 -7.27
C ARG A 202 -8.40 -17.72 -8.39
N LEU A 203 -8.88 -16.94 -9.35
CA LEU A 203 -8.08 -16.41 -10.47
C LEU A 203 -6.96 -15.49 -9.96
N GLN A 204 -7.24 -14.60 -9.03
CA GLN A 204 -6.23 -13.71 -8.43
C GLN A 204 -5.15 -14.50 -7.70
N ARG A 205 -5.52 -15.49 -6.89
CA ARG A 205 -4.55 -16.36 -6.20
C ARG A 205 -3.69 -17.15 -7.20
N ALA A 206 -4.29 -17.63 -8.29
CA ALA A 206 -3.57 -18.35 -9.35
C ALA A 206 -2.59 -17.41 -10.06
N PHE A 207 -3.02 -16.22 -10.43
CA PHE A 207 -2.19 -15.18 -11.05
C PHE A 207 -1.00 -14.81 -10.17
N TYR A 208 -1.23 -14.47 -8.90
CA TYR A 208 -0.16 -14.10 -7.98
C TYR A 208 0.84 -15.25 -7.75
N ARG A 209 0.37 -16.50 -7.71
CA ARG A 209 1.25 -17.67 -7.60
C ARG A 209 2.14 -17.81 -8.83
N THR A 210 1.60 -17.65 -10.06
CA THR A 210 2.37 -17.71 -11.30
C THR A 210 3.37 -16.56 -11.39
N MET A 211 2.95 -15.34 -11.07
CA MET A 211 3.85 -14.18 -11.04
C MET A 211 4.97 -14.34 -10.00
N ARG A 212 4.69 -14.94 -8.84
CA ARG A 212 5.70 -15.21 -7.80
C ARG A 212 6.74 -16.24 -8.24
N ALA A 213 6.39 -17.12 -9.17
CA ALA A 213 7.30 -18.12 -9.74
C ALA A 213 8.13 -17.60 -10.93
N ALA A 214 7.82 -16.41 -11.45
CA ALA A 214 8.55 -15.83 -12.57
C ALA A 214 10.02 -15.57 -12.23
N THR A 215 10.92 -15.92 -13.14
CA THR A 215 12.38 -15.76 -12.98
C THR A 215 13.01 -14.88 -14.05
N CYS A 216 12.25 -14.53 -15.09
CA CYS A 216 12.67 -13.68 -16.19
C CYS A 216 11.50 -12.86 -16.73
N ARG A 217 11.82 -11.91 -17.61
CA ARG A 217 10.79 -11.06 -18.23
C ARG A 217 9.76 -11.82 -19.04
N ALA A 218 10.18 -12.88 -19.75
CA ALA A 218 9.26 -13.70 -20.53
C ALA A 218 8.20 -14.39 -19.67
N ASP A 219 8.60 -14.88 -18.48
CA ASP A 219 7.67 -15.49 -17.51
C ASP A 219 6.65 -14.46 -17.02
N VAL A 220 7.11 -13.23 -16.74
CA VAL A 220 6.24 -12.11 -16.29
C VAL A 220 5.18 -11.78 -17.35
N GLU A 221 5.61 -11.62 -18.62
CA GLU A 221 4.67 -11.28 -19.71
C GLU A 221 3.68 -12.42 -19.97
N ALA A 222 4.14 -13.67 -19.97
CA ALA A 222 3.26 -14.83 -20.15
C ALA A 222 2.25 -14.99 -19.02
N ALA A 223 2.69 -14.84 -17.77
CA ALA A 223 1.82 -14.90 -16.59
C ALA A 223 0.79 -13.77 -16.61
N PHE A 224 1.19 -12.56 -17.02
CA PHE A 224 0.30 -11.41 -17.10
C PHE A 224 -0.77 -11.63 -18.18
N ALA A 225 -0.38 -12.02 -19.39
CA ALA A 225 -1.32 -12.26 -20.49
C ALA A 225 -2.34 -13.34 -20.12
N ALA A 226 -1.89 -14.47 -19.58
CA ALA A 226 -2.77 -15.56 -19.17
C ALA A 226 -3.69 -15.19 -18.02
N GLY A 227 -3.17 -14.43 -17.04
CA GLY A 227 -3.96 -13.99 -15.89
C GLY A 227 -5.05 -13.00 -16.28
N LEU A 228 -4.73 -12.04 -17.14
CA LEU A 228 -5.69 -11.03 -17.62
C LEU A 228 -6.78 -11.69 -18.48
N ASP A 229 -6.42 -12.56 -19.43
CA ASP A 229 -7.36 -13.31 -20.26
C ASP A 229 -8.33 -14.15 -19.41
N ALA A 230 -7.82 -14.85 -18.39
CA ALA A 230 -8.65 -15.62 -17.47
C ALA A 230 -9.63 -14.74 -16.69
N LEU A 231 -9.21 -13.56 -16.25
CA LEU A 231 -10.06 -12.62 -15.54
C LEU A 231 -11.14 -12.01 -16.44
N GLU A 232 -10.78 -11.60 -17.67
CA GLU A 232 -11.69 -11.00 -18.64
C GLU A 232 -12.69 -12.01 -19.20
N SER A 233 -12.30 -13.29 -19.30
CA SER A 233 -13.16 -14.39 -19.76
C SER A 233 -14.08 -14.94 -18.65
N MET A 234 -13.95 -14.47 -17.43
CA MET A 234 -14.73 -14.92 -16.30
C MET A 234 -16.22 -14.58 -16.49
N PRO A 235 -17.16 -15.53 -16.24
CA PRO A 235 -18.59 -15.26 -16.30
C PRO A 235 -19.00 -14.16 -15.33
N ALA A 236 -19.52 -13.06 -15.86
CA ALA A 236 -19.91 -11.89 -15.06
C ALA A 236 -21.28 -11.32 -15.52
N ARG A 237 -22.01 -10.71 -14.58
CA ARG A 237 -23.29 -10.01 -14.82
C ARG A 237 -23.14 -8.53 -14.45
N LYS A 238 -22.32 -7.82 -15.20
CA LYS A 238 -22.11 -6.38 -14.96
C LYS A 238 -23.31 -5.58 -15.46
N PRO A 239 -23.97 -4.75 -14.63
CA PRO A 239 -25.01 -3.82 -15.08
C PRO A 239 -24.46 -2.84 -16.13
N VAL A 240 -25.36 -2.29 -16.96
CA VAL A 240 -24.99 -1.24 -17.94
C VAL A 240 -24.47 0.01 -17.24
N ASP A 241 -25.04 0.34 -16.09
CA ASP A 241 -24.65 1.47 -15.25
C ASP A 241 -24.41 1.00 -13.81
N PRO A 242 -23.24 0.37 -13.52
CA PRO A 242 -22.92 -0.12 -12.18
C PRO A 242 -22.67 1.04 -11.21
N VAL A 243 -22.84 0.78 -9.92
CA VAL A 243 -22.35 1.71 -8.89
C VAL A 243 -20.83 1.72 -8.91
N ARG A 244 -20.23 2.92 -9.08
CA ARG A 244 -18.79 3.12 -9.23
C ARG A 244 -18.23 3.94 -8.10
N VAL A 245 -17.23 3.43 -7.40
CA VAL A 245 -16.55 4.13 -6.30
C VAL A 245 -15.05 4.25 -6.55
N GLY A 246 -14.50 5.43 -6.24
CA GLY A 246 -13.08 5.70 -6.32
C GLY A 246 -12.43 5.68 -4.93
N ILE A 247 -11.37 4.90 -4.74
CA ILE A 247 -10.56 4.89 -3.52
C ILE A 247 -9.42 5.88 -3.67
N VAL A 248 -9.27 6.75 -2.67
CA VAL A 248 -8.18 7.72 -2.52
C VAL A 248 -7.63 7.66 -1.10
N GLY A 249 -6.43 8.19 -0.87
CA GLY A 249 -5.90 8.30 0.49
C GLY A 249 -4.41 8.03 0.65
N GLU A 250 -4.03 7.54 1.82
CA GLU A 250 -2.65 7.28 2.20
C GLU A 250 -2.16 5.96 1.59
N TYR A 251 -0.93 5.95 1.10
CA TYR A 251 -0.36 4.86 0.29
C TYR A 251 -0.40 3.49 0.95
N PHE A 252 0.06 3.38 2.19
CA PHE A 252 0.13 2.09 2.87
C PHE A 252 -1.28 1.59 3.18
N THR A 253 -2.08 2.44 3.84
CA THR A 253 -3.44 2.08 4.25
C THR A 253 -4.33 1.76 3.05
N ALA A 254 -4.21 2.48 1.93
CA ALA A 254 -5.05 2.22 0.77
C ALA A 254 -4.68 0.95 -0.01
N VAL A 255 -3.40 0.52 0.06
CA VAL A 255 -2.88 -0.63 -0.71
C VAL A 255 -2.87 -1.93 0.09
N ASP A 256 -2.56 -1.85 1.39
CA ASP A 256 -2.42 -3.03 2.21
C ASP A 256 -3.78 -3.47 2.80
N PRO A 257 -4.31 -4.64 2.40
CA PRO A 257 -5.64 -5.08 2.80
C PRO A 257 -5.75 -5.40 4.28
N HIS A 258 -4.64 -5.73 4.95
CA HIS A 258 -4.64 -5.95 6.39
C HIS A 258 -4.78 -4.61 7.14
N SER A 259 -4.10 -3.56 6.67
CA SER A 259 -4.16 -2.22 7.26
C SER A 259 -5.53 -1.55 7.10
N ASN A 260 -6.28 -1.87 6.04
CA ASN A 260 -7.59 -1.28 5.76
C ASN A 260 -8.77 -2.24 5.99
N LEU A 261 -8.52 -3.42 6.57
CA LEU A 261 -9.54 -4.44 6.88
C LEU A 261 -10.30 -4.90 5.62
N GLY A 262 -9.63 -4.98 4.47
CA GLY A 262 -10.17 -5.52 3.23
C GLY A 262 -11.26 -4.67 2.58
N VAL A 263 -11.17 -3.35 2.65
CA VAL A 263 -12.17 -2.41 2.06
C VAL A 263 -12.48 -2.75 0.61
N GLU A 264 -11.48 -3.02 -0.25
CA GLU A 264 -11.70 -3.36 -1.66
C GLU A 264 -12.59 -4.61 -1.80
N GLU A 265 -12.27 -5.69 -1.09
CA GLU A 265 -13.04 -6.95 -1.13
C GLU A 265 -14.48 -6.78 -0.62
N LYS A 266 -14.68 -5.93 0.40
CA LYS A 266 -16.01 -5.63 0.94
C LYS A 266 -16.85 -4.87 -0.10
N LEU A 267 -16.28 -3.89 -0.79
CA LEU A 267 -16.96 -3.14 -1.86
C LEU A 267 -17.31 -4.03 -3.07
N LEU A 268 -16.36 -4.89 -3.48
CA LEU A 268 -16.61 -5.86 -4.55
C LEU A 268 -17.73 -6.85 -4.16
N GLY A 269 -17.76 -7.31 -2.89
CA GLY A 269 -18.83 -8.14 -2.35
C GLY A 269 -20.22 -7.50 -2.37
N MET A 270 -20.28 -6.15 -2.41
CA MET A 270 -21.54 -5.38 -2.58
C MET A 270 -21.91 -5.15 -4.05
N GLY A 271 -21.16 -5.68 -5.01
CA GLY A 271 -21.44 -5.54 -6.45
C GLY A 271 -21.08 -4.18 -7.02
N MET A 272 -20.05 -3.52 -6.50
CA MET A 272 -19.56 -2.25 -7.00
C MET A 272 -18.40 -2.42 -7.99
N GLU A 273 -18.27 -1.48 -8.91
CA GLU A 273 -17.03 -1.22 -9.65
C GLU A 273 -16.13 -0.34 -8.80
N VAL A 274 -14.93 -0.79 -8.52
CA VAL A 274 -13.97 -0.07 -7.70
C VAL A 274 -12.80 0.41 -8.55
N ALA A 275 -12.33 1.62 -8.32
CA ALA A 275 -11.11 2.13 -8.92
C ALA A 275 -10.18 2.70 -7.85
N ARG A 276 -8.90 2.35 -7.93
CA ARG A 276 -7.87 2.88 -7.05
C ARG A 276 -6.69 3.39 -7.88
N MET A 277 -6.65 4.69 -8.12
CA MET A 277 -5.55 5.33 -8.85
C MET A 277 -4.21 5.23 -8.09
N LEU A 278 -4.28 4.95 -6.81
CA LEU A 278 -3.16 4.92 -5.88
C LEU A 278 -2.45 3.57 -5.96
N ASN A 279 -1.39 3.48 -6.74
CA ASN A 279 -0.51 2.33 -6.89
C ASN A 279 0.92 2.79 -7.24
N ILE A 280 1.89 1.88 -7.24
CA ILE A 280 3.31 2.21 -7.51
C ILE A 280 3.49 2.68 -8.96
N THR A 281 2.84 2.02 -9.92
CA THR A 281 2.92 2.36 -11.34
C THR A 281 2.43 3.78 -11.62
N ASN A 282 1.25 4.12 -11.14
CA ASN A 282 0.67 5.43 -11.36
C ASN A 282 1.52 6.54 -10.73
N ARG A 283 2.02 6.30 -9.53
CA ARG A 283 2.81 7.28 -8.80
C ARG A 283 4.18 7.52 -9.40
N ASN A 284 4.91 6.45 -9.74
CA ASN A 284 6.34 6.55 -10.06
C ASN A 284 6.63 6.52 -11.56
N LEU A 285 5.75 5.88 -12.36
CA LEU A 285 5.98 5.65 -13.77
C LEU A 285 5.02 6.42 -14.69
N ARG A 286 3.75 6.57 -14.30
CA ARG A 286 2.72 7.10 -15.19
C ARG A 286 2.42 8.59 -14.98
N TYR A 287 2.38 9.05 -13.74
CA TYR A 287 1.99 10.43 -13.41
C TYR A 287 3.12 11.22 -12.75
N HIS A 288 3.60 12.26 -13.44
CA HIS A 288 4.48 13.23 -12.82
C HIS A 288 3.70 14.14 -11.86
N VAL A 289 4.26 14.39 -10.68
CA VAL A 289 3.66 15.29 -9.66
C VAL A 289 3.28 16.65 -10.24
N LYS A 290 4.10 17.21 -11.14
CA LYS A 290 3.79 18.47 -11.83
C LYS A 290 2.51 18.40 -12.65
N ASN A 291 2.27 17.31 -13.37
CA ASN A 291 1.07 17.12 -14.19
C ASN A 291 -0.16 16.90 -13.30
N LEU A 292 -0.03 16.16 -12.21
CA LEU A 292 -1.10 15.99 -11.21
C LEU A 292 -1.48 17.33 -10.57
N ARG A 293 -0.52 18.16 -10.21
CA ARG A 293 -0.78 19.51 -9.70
C ARG A 293 -1.46 20.40 -10.74
N ALA A 294 -1.02 20.34 -11.99
CA ALA A 294 -1.63 21.11 -13.08
C ALA A 294 -3.09 20.68 -13.30
N SER A 295 -3.38 19.37 -13.34
CA SER A 295 -4.74 18.83 -13.53
C SER A 295 -5.71 19.22 -12.42
N ALA A 296 -5.22 19.44 -11.21
CA ALA A 296 -6.02 19.79 -10.04
C ALA A 296 -5.71 21.22 -9.51
N SER A 297 -5.16 22.11 -10.33
CA SER A 297 -4.67 23.44 -9.93
C SER A 297 -5.74 24.32 -9.26
N ARG A 298 -7.02 24.16 -9.60
CA ARG A 298 -8.15 24.83 -8.93
C ARG A 298 -8.22 24.52 -7.43
N TYR A 299 -7.77 23.33 -7.02
CA TYR A 299 -7.82 22.81 -5.66
C TYR A 299 -6.46 22.80 -4.97
N LEU A 300 -5.36 22.64 -5.72
CA LEU A 300 -3.99 22.51 -5.24
C LEU A 300 -3.23 23.83 -5.35
N ARG A 301 -3.55 24.79 -4.48
CA ARG A 301 -2.83 26.08 -4.40
C ARG A 301 -1.46 25.95 -3.73
N TYR A 302 -1.32 25.00 -2.80
CA TYR A 302 -0.11 24.75 -2.02
C TYR A 302 0.34 23.32 -2.24
N ASP A 303 1.59 23.05 -1.92
CA ASP A 303 2.10 21.69 -1.79
C ASP A 303 1.69 21.13 -0.42
N MET A 304 0.72 20.23 -0.40
CA MET A 304 0.19 19.59 0.80
C MET A 304 0.91 18.27 1.10
N GLY A 305 1.96 17.97 0.37
CA GLY A 305 2.66 16.71 0.41
C GLY A 305 2.26 15.74 -0.71
N PRO A 306 3.09 14.74 -0.94
CA PRO A 306 2.98 13.91 -2.15
C PRO A 306 1.78 12.97 -2.16
N THR A 307 1.28 12.50 -1.02
CA THR A 307 0.07 11.68 -0.96
C THR A 307 -1.16 12.53 -1.26
N SER A 308 -1.30 13.67 -0.59
CA SER A 308 -2.42 14.60 -0.77
C SER A 308 -2.58 15.08 -2.21
N THR A 309 -1.47 15.34 -2.91
CA THR A 309 -1.51 15.75 -4.32
C THR A 309 -2.18 14.70 -5.19
N LEU A 310 -1.82 13.42 -5.01
CA LEU A 310 -2.45 12.32 -5.77
C LEU A 310 -3.89 12.10 -5.31
N THR A 311 -4.17 12.15 -4.01
CA THR A 311 -5.51 12.03 -3.44
C THR A 311 -6.47 13.06 -4.04
N ILE A 312 -6.07 14.34 -4.07
CA ILE A 312 -6.89 15.43 -4.62
C ILE A 312 -7.07 15.28 -6.15
N ALA A 313 -6.00 14.94 -6.88
CA ALA A 313 -6.07 14.76 -8.32
C ALA A 313 -6.95 13.57 -8.71
N ALA A 314 -6.84 12.46 -7.98
CA ALA A 314 -7.67 11.28 -8.19
C ALA A 314 -9.14 11.55 -7.85
N ALA A 315 -9.42 12.20 -6.73
CA ALA A 315 -10.79 12.56 -6.34
C ALA A 315 -11.46 13.46 -7.38
N LYS A 316 -10.74 14.48 -7.88
CA LYS A 316 -11.24 15.32 -8.97
C LYS A 316 -11.51 14.51 -10.24
N LYS A 317 -10.58 13.63 -10.63
CA LYS A 317 -10.73 12.76 -11.80
C LYS A 317 -11.97 11.88 -11.68
N TYR A 318 -12.19 11.20 -10.56
CA TYR A 318 -13.37 10.37 -10.34
C TYR A 318 -14.67 11.18 -10.40
N ALA A 319 -14.68 12.39 -9.84
CA ALA A 319 -15.82 13.27 -9.92
C ALA A 319 -16.13 13.70 -11.38
N GLU A 320 -15.12 14.01 -12.19
CA GLU A 320 -15.25 14.36 -13.62
C GLU A 320 -15.68 13.16 -14.48
N GLU A 321 -15.26 11.95 -14.13
CA GLU A 321 -15.64 10.71 -14.81
C GLU A 321 -17.00 10.15 -14.39
N GLY A 322 -17.72 10.86 -13.50
CA GLY A 322 -19.07 10.50 -13.08
C GLY A 322 -19.13 9.28 -12.17
N PHE A 323 -18.15 9.11 -11.27
CA PHE A 323 -18.24 8.13 -10.21
C PHE A 323 -19.36 8.50 -9.23
N ASP A 324 -19.99 7.49 -8.61
CA ASP A 324 -21.10 7.67 -7.69
C ASP A 324 -20.65 8.06 -6.28
N GLY A 325 -19.41 7.74 -5.91
CA GLY A 325 -18.84 8.07 -4.61
C GLY A 325 -17.32 7.96 -4.54
N ILE A 326 -16.74 8.55 -3.50
CA ILE A 326 -15.32 8.50 -3.19
C ILE A 326 -15.16 7.95 -1.76
N ILE A 327 -14.20 7.06 -1.58
CA ILE A 327 -13.81 6.54 -0.27
C ILE A 327 -12.38 6.99 0.02
N HIS A 328 -12.22 7.78 1.07
CA HIS A 328 -10.94 8.29 1.53
C HIS A 328 -10.39 7.44 2.67
N LEU A 329 -9.30 6.72 2.41
CA LEU A 329 -8.64 5.84 3.37
C LEU A 329 -7.38 6.49 3.92
N LYS A 330 -7.27 6.59 5.25
CA LYS A 330 -6.06 7.13 5.88
C LYS A 330 -5.78 6.50 7.23
N SER A 331 -4.52 6.52 7.63
CA SER A 331 -4.16 6.34 9.03
C SER A 331 -4.65 7.53 9.86
N SER A 332 -5.08 7.31 11.10
CA SER A 332 -5.58 8.36 12.00
C SER A 332 -4.61 9.53 12.16
N GLY A 333 -3.29 9.26 12.24
CA GLY A 333 -2.23 10.27 12.39
C GLY A 333 -1.63 10.81 11.08
N CYS A 334 -2.21 10.51 9.92
CA CYS A 334 -1.64 10.93 8.64
C CYS A 334 -1.91 12.41 8.36
N THR A 335 -0.95 13.29 8.66
CA THR A 335 -1.07 14.75 8.47
C THR A 335 -1.39 15.14 7.02
N PRO A 336 -0.69 14.64 5.96
CA PRO A 336 -1.03 14.99 4.59
C PRO A 336 -2.48 14.67 4.23
N GLU A 337 -3.01 13.55 4.69
CA GLU A 337 -4.39 13.16 4.38
C GLU A 337 -5.43 13.91 5.25
N ILE A 338 -5.05 14.39 6.44
CA ILE A 338 -5.88 15.30 7.22
C ILE A 338 -5.96 16.66 6.51
N ASP A 339 -4.83 17.18 6.02
CA ASP A 339 -4.74 18.47 5.36
C ASP A 339 -5.57 18.52 4.06
N CYS A 340 -5.70 17.40 3.35
CA CYS A 340 -6.49 17.38 2.10
C CYS A 340 -8.02 17.24 2.31
N MET A 341 -8.49 16.86 3.51
CA MET A 341 -9.93 16.65 3.76
C MET A 341 -10.81 17.87 3.43
N PRO A 342 -10.45 19.12 3.80
CA PRO A 342 -11.21 20.30 3.40
C PRO A 342 -11.32 20.49 1.89
N VAL A 343 -10.26 20.09 1.16
CA VAL A 343 -10.23 20.13 -0.29
C VAL A 343 -11.14 19.07 -0.90
N LEU A 344 -11.14 17.86 -0.35
CA LEU A 344 -12.06 16.79 -0.75
C LEU A 344 -13.53 17.19 -0.50
N GLN A 345 -13.82 17.86 0.62
CA GLN A 345 -15.15 18.41 0.89
C GLN A 345 -15.56 19.46 -0.14
N ARG A 346 -14.62 20.27 -0.63
CA ARG A 346 -14.89 21.23 -1.68
C ARG A 346 -15.17 20.53 -3.02
N ILE A 347 -14.37 19.52 -3.40
CA ILE A 347 -14.65 18.69 -4.60
C ILE A 347 -16.02 18.04 -4.47
N SER A 348 -16.34 17.47 -3.31
CA SER A 348 -17.66 16.87 -3.04
C SER A 348 -18.81 17.83 -3.31
N ARG A 349 -18.72 19.08 -2.86
CA ARG A 349 -19.72 20.12 -3.10
C ARG A 349 -19.78 20.57 -4.55
N ASP A 350 -18.61 20.82 -5.16
CA ASP A 350 -18.51 21.37 -6.51
C ASP A 350 -19.09 20.38 -7.56
N TYR A 351 -18.92 19.08 -7.35
CA TYR A 351 -19.37 18.01 -8.26
C TYR A 351 -20.60 17.24 -7.76
N GLY A 352 -21.04 17.50 -6.55
CA GLY A 352 -22.14 16.75 -5.94
C GLY A 352 -21.81 15.28 -5.64
N ILE A 353 -20.53 14.88 -5.57
CA ILE A 353 -20.09 13.51 -5.29
C ILE A 353 -19.87 13.30 -3.79
N PRO A 354 -20.51 12.31 -3.15
CA PRO A 354 -20.30 12.04 -1.73
C PRO A 354 -18.93 11.43 -1.46
N VAL A 355 -18.35 11.79 -0.30
CA VAL A 355 -17.05 11.27 0.17
C VAL A 355 -17.23 10.61 1.52
N LEU A 356 -16.90 9.32 1.62
CA LEU A 356 -16.80 8.58 2.88
C LEU A 356 -15.37 8.65 3.39
N TYR A 357 -15.18 9.17 4.62
CA TYR A 357 -13.88 9.24 5.26
C TYR A 357 -13.69 8.09 6.24
N LEU A 358 -12.69 7.23 6.01
CA LEU A 358 -12.33 6.12 6.87
C LEU A 358 -10.92 6.34 7.44
N SER A 359 -10.82 6.31 8.76
CA SER A 359 -9.54 6.44 9.47
C SER A 359 -9.23 5.13 10.20
N PHE A 360 -8.02 4.66 10.03
CA PHE A 360 -7.54 3.40 10.57
C PHE A 360 -6.44 3.63 11.60
N ASP A 361 -6.50 2.88 12.68
CA ASP A 361 -5.49 2.84 13.73
C ASP A 361 -5.44 1.43 14.37
N SER A 362 -4.65 1.28 15.42
CA SER A 362 -4.50 0.01 16.12
C SER A 362 -5.77 -0.48 16.85
N GLN A 363 -6.81 0.35 16.94
CA GLN A 363 -8.07 0.05 17.64
C GLN A 363 -9.27 -0.11 16.68
N THR A 364 -9.06 0.11 15.38
CA THR A 364 -10.14 0.01 14.39
C THR A 364 -10.66 -1.42 14.29
N SER A 365 -11.99 -1.59 14.29
CA SER A 365 -12.67 -2.89 14.21
C SER A 365 -13.47 -3.04 12.91
N ASP A 366 -13.63 -4.29 12.48
CA ASP A 366 -14.41 -4.64 11.27
C ASP A 366 -15.87 -4.23 11.34
N THR A 367 -16.54 -4.47 12.48
CA THR A 367 -17.99 -4.25 12.62
C THR A 367 -18.42 -2.81 12.29
N GLY A 368 -17.67 -1.83 12.79
CA GLY A 368 -17.98 -0.43 12.51
C GLY A 368 -17.66 -0.03 11.05
N LEU A 369 -16.73 -0.73 10.42
CA LEU A 369 -16.39 -0.50 9.00
C LEU A 369 -17.51 -1.00 8.10
N ASP A 370 -17.99 -2.23 8.29
CA ASP A 370 -19.02 -2.86 7.46
C ASP A 370 -20.30 -2.00 7.44
N THR A 371 -20.81 -1.61 8.62
CA THR A 371 -21.98 -0.74 8.72
C THR A 371 -21.82 0.59 7.97
N ARG A 372 -20.62 1.19 7.99
CA ARG A 372 -20.37 2.46 7.28
C ARG A 372 -20.30 2.27 5.78
N LEU A 373 -19.73 1.17 5.30
CA LEU A 373 -19.67 0.84 3.87
C LEU A 373 -21.06 0.51 3.34
N GLU A 374 -21.87 -0.27 4.06
CA GLU A 374 -23.26 -0.57 3.72
C GLU A 374 -24.12 0.71 3.65
N ALA A 375 -24.07 1.55 4.68
CA ALA A 375 -24.79 2.82 4.69
C ALA A 375 -24.37 3.76 3.54
N PHE A 376 -23.08 3.77 3.20
CA PHE A 376 -22.59 4.53 2.07
C PHE A 376 -23.09 3.98 0.74
N TYR A 377 -23.06 2.65 0.56
CA TYR A 377 -23.60 1.97 -0.62
C TYR A 377 -25.07 2.28 -0.82
N ASP A 378 -25.89 2.15 0.23
CA ASP A 378 -27.33 2.44 0.18
C ASP A 378 -27.58 3.89 -0.23
N MET A 379 -26.86 4.82 0.36
CA MET A 379 -27.00 6.25 0.05
C MET A 379 -26.67 6.54 -1.43
N ILE A 380 -25.54 6.04 -1.97
CA ILE A 380 -25.16 6.32 -3.37
C ILE A 380 -26.07 5.58 -4.36
N SER A 381 -26.52 4.37 -4.03
CA SER A 381 -27.46 3.59 -4.84
C SER A 381 -28.83 4.27 -4.95
N LEU A 382 -29.36 4.78 -3.84
CA LEU A 382 -30.61 5.55 -3.82
C LEU A 382 -30.50 6.85 -4.63
N ARG A 383 -29.38 7.55 -4.53
CA ARG A 383 -29.12 8.76 -5.32
C ARG A 383 -29.05 8.45 -6.82
N LYS A 384 -28.39 7.34 -7.19
CA LYS A 384 -28.28 6.89 -8.58
C LYS A 384 -29.64 6.49 -9.16
N ALA A 385 -30.49 5.85 -8.36
CA ALA A 385 -31.83 5.45 -8.76
C ALA A 385 -32.86 6.61 -8.80
N ALA A 386 -32.56 7.73 -8.15
CA ALA A 386 -33.45 8.89 -8.12
C ALA A 386 -33.59 9.50 -9.53
N PRO A 387 -34.83 9.75 -10.04
CA PRO A 387 -35.03 10.32 -11.35
C PRO A 387 -34.36 11.71 -11.44
N THR A 388 -33.60 11.93 -12.49
CA THR A 388 -32.98 13.23 -12.74
C THR A 388 -34.06 14.31 -12.97
N ALA A 389 -33.76 15.55 -12.60
CA ALA A 389 -34.70 16.69 -12.82
C ALA A 389 -35.21 16.78 -14.27
N SER A 390 -34.43 16.35 -15.26
CA SER A 390 -34.81 16.24 -16.67
C SER A 390 -35.87 15.16 -16.92
N GLN A 391 -35.82 14.03 -16.23
CA GLN A 391 -36.80 12.94 -16.35
C GLN A 391 -38.14 13.30 -15.66
N LEU A 392 -38.09 14.14 -14.63
CA LEU A 392 -39.29 14.67 -13.98
C LEU A 392 -39.98 15.74 -14.84
N ALA A 393 -39.18 16.58 -15.56
CA ALA A 393 -39.72 17.60 -16.47
C ALA A 393 -40.48 17.00 -17.69
N THR A 394 -40.00 15.85 -18.21
CA THR A 394 -40.66 15.15 -19.33
C THR A 394 -41.98 14.44 -18.94
N LYS A 395 -42.13 14.03 -17.67
CA LYS A 395 -43.38 13.45 -17.16
C LYS A 395 -44.46 14.49 -16.83
N GLY A 396 -44.08 15.77 -16.67
CA GLY A 396 -44.99 16.87 -16.39
C GLY A 396 -45.65 17.51 -17.64
N THR A 397 -45.14 17.20 -18.84
CA THR A 397 -45.65 17.77 -20.12
C THR A 397 -46.60 16.83 -20.89
N SER A 398 -46.96 15.67 -20.33
CA SER A 398 -47.89 14.69 -20.94
C SER A 398 -49.20 14.57 -20.14
N ARG A 399 -49.74 15.69 -19.63
CA ARG A 399 -51.12 15.79 -19.13
C ARG A 399 -51.87 16.89 -19.85
#